data_e4c8f8bfcf212ffaf248e1d8d2b18a3b
#
_entry.id   e4c8f8bfcf212ffaf248e1d8d2b18a3b
#
_cell.length_a   1.000
_cell.length_b   1.000
_cell.length_c   1.000
_cell.angle_alpha   90.00
_cell.angle_beta   90.00
_cell.angle_gamma   90.00
#
_symmetry.space_group_name_H-M   'P 1'
#
loop_
_entity.id
_entity.type
_entity.pdbx_description
1 polymer ?
#
loop_
_entity_poly.entity_id
_entity_poly.type
_entity_poly.pdbx_seq_one_letter_code
_entity_poly.pdbx_strand_id
1 'polypeptide(L)'
;MQRNFAALNLQVGAIVCGCGGGTAVRKILPQVLQQSKCLVLDADALNAVSHDPWLRDLLRQRATQKWQTVITPHPLEAARLLSTDSHAVQIDRLKAAQTLANDLMCTVVLKGSGTVIAKTGHTPVINPTGNARLATGGTGDVLAGLLGARMAQGMDDFEAACFATPSMLSNEPQQQATETLEQLCKEVETPLTHFQ
;
A
#
# COMPACT_ATOMS: atom_id res chain seq x y z
N MET A 1 1.30 2.23 -22.84
CA MET A 1 1.81 0.95 -23.42
C MET A 1 1.52 -0.18 -22.45
N GLN A 2 0.54 -1.04 -22.72
CA GLN A 2 0.26 -2.22 -21.86
C GLN A 2 1.32 -3.29 -22.16
N ARG A 3 2.12 -3.65 -21.16
CA ARG A 3 3.04 -4.79 -21.26
C ARG A 3 2.31 -6.05 -20.85
N ASN A 4 2.61 -7.17 -21.52
CA ASN A 4 2.09 -8.47 -21.10
C ASN A 4 2.69 -8.81 -19.72
N PHE A 5 1.86 -9.15 -18.73
CA PHE A 5 2.27 -9.51 -17.39
C PHE A 5 3.37 -10.59 -17.37
N ALA A 6 3.26 -11.61 -18.26
CA ALA A 6 4.25 -12.67 -18.38
C ALA A 6 5.67 -12.20 -18.78
N ALA A 7 5.80 -10.97 -19.31
CA ALA A 7 7.10 -10.38 -19.67
C ALA A 7 7.70 -9.49 -18.56
N LEU A 8 7.03 -9.34 -17.42
CA LEU A 8 7.50 -8.53 -16.31
C LEU A 8 8.48 -9.31 -15.44
N ASN A 9 9.63 -8.71 -15.14
CA ASN A 9 10.52 -9.24 -14.10
C ASN A 9 10.04 -8.73 -12.74
N LEU A 10 9.34 -9.58 -11.99
CA LEU A 10 8.76 -9.24 -10.69
C LEU A 10 9.80 -9.15 -9.56
N GLN A 11 11.06 -9.49 -9.82
CA GLN A 11 12.13 -9.44 -8.81
C GLN A 11 12.88 -8.10 -8.80
N VAL A 12 12.62 -7.25 -9.79
CA VAL A 12 13.30 -5.96 -9.95
C VAL A 12 12.35 -4.82 -9.59
N GLY A 13 12.81 -3.92 -8.71
CA GLY A 13 12.04 -2.76 -8.26
C GLY A 13 10.93 -3.13 -7.29
N ALA A 14 9.91 -2.29 -7.24
CA ALA A 14 8.70 -2.51 -6.44
C ALA A 14 7.48 -2.75 -7.34
N ILE A 15 6.63 -3.64 -6.91
CA ILE A 15 5.36 -3.95 -7.60
C ILE A 15 4.22 -3.31 -6.81
N VAL A 16 3.36 -2.57 -7.50
CA VAL A 16 2.07 -2.09 -6.97
C VAL A 16 0.98 -2.91 -7.64
N CYS A 17 0.13 -3.55 -6.85
CA CYS A 17 -0.87 -4.48 -7.35
C CYS A 17 -2.23 -4.25 -6.70
N GLY A 18 -3.28 -4.17 -7.53
CA GLY A 18 -4.67 -4.11 -7.09
C GLY A 18 -5.44 -2.88 -7.54
N CYS A 19 -4.77 -1.77 -7.83
CA CYS A 19 -5.40 -0.53 -8.30
C CYS A 19 -6.10 -0.77 -9.65
N GLY A 20 -7.44 -0.71 -9.67
CA GLY A 20 -8.24 -0.86 -10.89
C GLY A 20 -8.10 -2.23 -11.60
N GLY A 21 -7.62 -3.26 -10.92
CA GLY A 21 -7.33 -4.56 -11.52
C GLY A 21 -8.55 -5.47 -11.69
N GLY A 22 -9.65 -5.18 -11.00
CA GLY A 22 -10.87 -5.98 -11.02
C GLY A 22 -10.61 -7.44 -10.61
N THR A 23 -11.45 -8.33 -11.11
CA THR A 23 -11.33 -9.78 -10.82
C THR A 23 -10.08 -10.42 -11.45
N ALA A 24 -9.47 -9.77 -12.45
CA ALA A 24 -8.28 -10.29 -13.12
C ALA A 24 -7.06 -10.36 -12.19
N VAL A 25 -7.00 -9.53 -11.15
CA VAL A 25 -5.94 -9.53 -10.14
C VAL A 25 -5.78 -10.91 -9.50
N ARG A 26 -6.87 -11.65 -9.26
CA ARG A 26 -6.81 -12.98 -8.63
C ARG A 26 -5.94 -13.98 -9.41
N LYS A 27 -5.84 -13.83 -10.73
CA LYS A 27 -5.06 -14.74 -11.58
C LYS A 27 -3.55 -14.51 -11.46
N ILE A 28 -3.13 -13.26 -11.23
CA ILE A 28 -1.71 -12.88 -11.19
C ILE A 28 -1.17 -12.79 -9.76
N LEU A 29 -2.05 -12.57 -8.78
CA LEU A 29 -1.67 -12.30 -7.41
C LEU A 29 -0.81 -13.39 -6.77
N PRO A 30 -1.04 -14.70 -6.99
CA PRO A 30 -0.16 -15.76 -6.48
C PRO A 30 1.29 -15.58 -6.94
N GLN A 31 1.50 -15.31 -8.22
CA GLN A 31 2.83 -15.12 -8.78
C GLN A 31 3.47 -13.83 -8.23
N VAL A 32 2.71 -12.75 -8.10
CA VAL A 32 3.18 -11.49 -7.50
C VAL A 32 3.62 -11.72 -6.05
N LEU A 33 2.80 -12.41 -5.24
CA LEU A 33 3.12 -12.71 -3.84
C LEU A 33 4.39 -13.57 -3.69
N GLN A 34 4.61 -14.51 -4.61
CA GLN A 34 5.73 -15.46 -4.55
C GLN A 34 7.03 -14.94 -5.17
N GLN A 35 7.02 -13.88 -5.95
CA GLN A 35 8.20 -13.48 -6.72
C GLN A 35 8.67 -12.03 -6.46
N SER A 36 7.78 -11.11 -6.04
CA SER A 36 8.18 -9.72 -5.84
C SER A 36 8.87 -9.51 -4.49
N LYS A 37 10.05 -8.95 -4.47
CA LYS A 37 10.76 -8.62 -3.22
C LYS A 37 10.14 -7.43 -2.50
N CYS A 38 9.73 -6.41 -3.24
CA CYS A 38 9.06 -5.22 -2.74
C CYS A 38 7.65 -5.14 -3.32
N LEU A 39 6.62 -5.08 -2.47
CA LEU A 39 5.23 -5.18 -2.88
C LEU A 39 4.32 -4.21 -2.13
N VAL A 40 3.48 -3.50 -2.88
CA VAL A 40 2.36 -2.73 -2.35
C VAL A 40 1.06 -3.38 -2.84
N LEU A 41 0.14 -3.71 -1.93
CA LEU A 41 -1.18 -4.23 -2.25
C LEU A 41 -2.26 -3.23 -1.86
N ASP A 42 -3.15 -2.93 -2.80
CA ASP A 42 -4.31 -2.05 -2.58
C ASP A 42 -5.59 -2.65 -3.19
N ALA A 43 -6.72 -2.12 -2.83
CA ALA A 43 -8.00 -2.31 -3.49
C ALA A 43 -8.34 -3.79 -3.83
N ASP A 44 -8.41 -4.14 -5.11
CA ASP A 44 -8.84 -5.46 -5.58
C ASP A 44 -7.92 -6.59 -5.12
N ALA A 45 -6.62 -6.32 -4.91
CA ALA A 45 -5.70 -7.30 -4.35
C ALA A 45 -6.02 -7.59 -2.87
N LEU A 46 -6.36 -6.57 -2.07
CA LEU A 46 -6.78 -6.75 -0.68
C LEU A 46 -8.11 -7.50 -0.59
N ASN A 47 -9.05 -7.19 -1.48
CA ASN A 47 -10.30 -7.92 -1.58
C ASN A 47 -10.06 -9.39 -1.96
N ALA A 48 -9.11 -9.69 -2.85
CA ALA A 48 -8.75 -11.07 -3.16
C ALA A 48 -8.18 -11.82 -1.96
N VAL A 49 -7.22 -11.20 -1.23
CA VAL A 49 -6.60 -11.75 -0.02
C VAL A 49 -7.63 -11.99 1.09
N SER A 50 -8.63 -11.11 1.25
CA SER A 50 -9.66 -11.25 2.30
C SER A 50 -10.57 -12.47 2.09
N HIS A 51 -10.74 -12.93 0.84
CA HIS A 51 -11.63 -14.04 0.49
C HIS A 51 -10.92 -15.37 0.24
N ASP A 52 -9.58 -15.39 0.22
CA ASP A 52 -8.81 -16.58 -0.11
C ASP A 52 -7.72 -16.84 0.94
N PRO A 53 -7.92 -17.84 1.83
CA PRO A 53 -6.95 -18.22 2.84
C PRO A 53 -5.57 -18.56 2.28
N TRP A 54 -5.50 -19.16 1.11
CA TRP A 54 -4.23 -19.51 0.46
C TRP A 54 -3.43 -18.26 0.07
N LEU A 55 -4.08 -17.23 -0.50
CA LEU A 55 -3.43 -15.94 -0.78
C LEU A 55 -2.95 -15.26 0.50
N ARG A 56 -3.73 -15.38 1.58
CA ARG A 56 -3.36 -14.87 2.91
C ARG A 56 -2.10 -15.55 3.44
N ASP A 57 -1.99 -16.85 3.29
CA ASP A 57 -0.80 -17.60 3.71
C ASP A 57 0.42 -17.26 2.83
N LEU A 58 0.26 -17.10 1.53
CA LEU A 58 1.32 -16.60 0.65
C LEU A 58 1.81 -15.20 1.08
N LEU A 59 0.90 -14.32 1.46
CA LEU A 59 1.25 -13.00 1.98
C LEU A 59 2.09 -13.09 3.25
N ARG A 60 1.69 -13.92 4.23
CA ARG A 60 2.44 -14.15 5.48
C ARG A 60 3.83 -14.74 5.23
N GLN A 61 3.94 -15.67 4.29
CA GLN A 61 5.23 -16.32 3.95
C GLN A 61 6.28 -15.32 3.46
N ARG A 62 5.91 -14.16 2.92
CA ARG A 62 6.83 -13.12 2.47
C ARG A 62 7.72 -12.61 3.60
N ALA A 63 7.18 -12.53 4.83
CA ALA A 63 7.94 -12.12 6.01
C ALA A 63 9.10 -13.08 6.32
N THR A 64 8.94 -14.38 6.08
CA THR A 64 10.01 -15.38 6.29
C THR A 64 11.16 -15.19 5.31
N GLN A 65 10.88 -14.62 4.13
CA GLN A 65 11.88 -14.26 3.12
C GLN A 65 12.51 -12.88 3.35
N LYS A 66 12.08 -12.16 4.40
CA LYS A 66 12.44 -10.76 4.65
C LYS A 66 12.10 -9.83 3.48
N TRP A 67 11.04 -10.14 2.74
CA TRP A 67 10.54 -9.32 1.66
C TRP A 67 9.66 -8.20 2.19
N GLN A 68 9.81 -7.04 1.61
CA GLN A 68 9.05 -5.87 2.00
C GLN A 68 7.63 -5.92 1.45
N THR A 69 6.66 -5.62 2.31
CA THR A 69 5.26 -5.63 1.90
C THR A 69 4.49 -4.54 2.64
N VAL A 70 3.81 -3.69 1.89
CA VAL A 70 2.86 -2.71 2.40
C VAL A 70 1.46 -3.05 1.90
N ILE A 71 0.48 -3.02 2.78
CA ILE A 71 -0.93 -3.04 2.42
C ILE A 71 -1.59 -1.71 2.79
N THR A 72 -2.49 -1.23 1.94
CA THR A 72 -3.10 0.11 2.08
C THR A 72 -4.63 0.05 2.22
N PRO A 73 -5.19 -0.71 3.19
CA PRO A 73 -6.63 -0.87 3.29
C PRO A 73 -7.34 0.43 3.71
N HIS A 74 -8.50 0.72 3.10
CA HIS A 74 -9.49 1.60 3.70
C HIS A 74 -10.32 0.83 4.76
N PRO A 75 -11.13 1.48 5.61
CA PRO A 75 -11.79 0.79 6.74
C PRO A 75 -12.63 -0.43 6.36
N LEU A 76 -13.31 -0.42 5.20
CA LEU A 76 -14.11 -1.56 4.75
C LEU A 76 -13.24 -2.73 4.26
N GLU A 77 -12.10 -2.46 3.61
CA GLU A 77 -11.12 -3.48 3.23
C GLU A 77 -10.47 -4.10 4.49
N ALA A 78 -10.11 -3.26 5.46
CA ALA A 78 -9.60 -3.72 6.74
C ALA A 78 -10.61 -4.61 7.48
N ALA A 79 -11.88 -4.23 7.47
CA ALA A 79 -12.96 -5.01 8.06
C ALA A 79 -13.07 -6.40 7.43
N ARG A 80 -13.01 -6.49 6.09
CA ARG A 80 -13.01 -7.79 5.37
C ARG A 80 -11.80 -8.65 5.75
N LEU A 81 -10.60 -8.05 5.80
CA LEU A 81 -9.38 -8.73 6.19
C LEU A 81 -9.42 -9.22 7.65
N LEU A 82 -10.08 -8.48 8.54
CA LEU A 82 -10.26 -8.85 9.97
C LEU A 82 -11.50 -9.72 10.23
N SER A 83 -12.31 -10.01 9.21
CA SER A 83 -13.59 -10.72 9.36
C SER A 83 -14.53 -10.03 10.38
N THR A 84 -14.62 -8.70 10.31
CA THR A 84 -15.44 -7.82 11.15
C THR A 84 -16.19 -6.79 10.30
N ASP A 85 -16.81 -5.81 10.92
CA ASP A 85 -17.44 -4.68 10.20
C ASP A 85 -16.61 -3.39 10.25
N SER A 86 -16.92 -2.45 9.37
CA SER A 86 -16.18 -1.19 9.27
C SER A 86 -16.37 -0.27 10.49
N HIS A 87 -17.47 -0.41 11.23
CA HIS A 87 -17.72 0.35 12.44
C HIS A 87 -16.75 -0.08 13.55
N ALA A 88 -16.56 -1.40 13.76
CA ALA A 88 -15.60 -1.93 14.71
C ALA A 88 -14.16 -1.47 14.39
N VAL A 89 -13.79 -1.44 13.10
CA VAL A 89 -12.48 -0.88 12.67
C VAL A 89 -12.35 0.60 13.04
N GLN A 90 -13.42 1.38 12.87
CA GLN A 90 -13.40 2.83 13.16
C GLN A 90 -13.39 3.16 14.66
N ILE A 91 -13.97 2.31 15.51
CA ILE A 91 -13.94 2.50 16.97
C ILE A 91 -12.50 2.45 17.50
N ASP A 92 -11.69 1.51 17.00
CA ASP A 92 -10.29 1.38 17.45
C ASP A 92 -9.38 1.09 16.24
N ARG A 93 -9.09 2.15 15.50
CA ARG A 93 -8.26 2.11 14.30
C ARG A 93 -6.84 1.66 14.59
N LEU A 94 -6.31 2.06 15.76
CA LEU A 94 -4.97 1.69 16.18
C LEU A 94 -4.85 0.18 16.37
N LYS A 95 -5.76 -0.39 17.15
CA LYS A 95 -5.84 -1.84 17.37
C LYS A 95 -6.08 -2.60 16.08
N ALA A 96 -6.99 -2.10 15.20
CA ALA A 96 -7.27 -2.73 13.93
C ALA A 96 -6.02 -2.79 13.03
N ALA A 97 -5.27 -1.69 12.90
CA ALA A 97 -4.05 -1.64 12.12
C ALA A 97 -2.95 -2.57 12.69
N GLN A 98 -2.77 -2.58 14.02
CA GLN A 98 -1.81 -3.48 14.69
C GLN A 98 -2.19 -4.95 14.53
N THR A 99 -3.48 -5.27 14.65
CA THR A 99 -3.96 -6.65 14.48
C THR A 99 -3.70 -7.13 13.05
N LEU A 100 -3.98 -6.30 12.03
CA LEU A 100 -3.67 -6.62 10.64
C LEU A 100 -2.16 -6.80 10.41
N ALA A 101 -1.33 -5.90 10.96
CA ALA A 101 0.12 -5.98 10.81
C ALA A 101 0.67 -7.28 11.41
N ASN A 102 0.20 -7.65 12.59
CA ASN A 102 0.62 -8.88 13.27
C ASN A 102 0.10 -10.14 12.54
N ASP A 103 -1.15 -10.13 12.11
CA ASP A 103 -1.75 -11.29 11.45
C ASP A 103 -1.18 -11.53 10.04
N LEU A 104 -0.95 -10.47 9.27
CA LEU A 104 -0.45 -10.57 7.90
C LEU A 104 1.08 -10.43 7.79
N MET A 105 1.75 -10.13 8.90
CA MET A 105 3.22 -10.00 8.98
C MET A 105 3.79 -8.99 7.97
N CYS A 106 3.11 -7.85 7.81
CA CYS A 106 3.49 -6.80 6.85
C CYS A 106 3.22 -5.40 7.40
N THR A 107 3.69 -4.37 6.71
CA THR A 107 3.35 -2.97 7.01
C THR A 107 1.93 -2.66 6.54
N VAL A 108 1.15 -2.04 7.41
CA VAL A 108 -0.25 -1.66 7.18
C VAL A 108 -0.37 -0.15 7.19
N VAL A 109 -0.98 0.42 6.17
CA VAL A 109 -1.42 1.82 6.09
C VAL A 109 -2.94 1.83 6.09
N LEU A 110 -3.56 1.93 7.27
CA LEU A 110 -5.01 2.00 7.41
C LEU A 110 -5.49 3.40 7.06
N LYS A 111 -5.97 3.55 5.82
CA LYS A 111 -6.42 4.83 5.22
C LYS A 111 -7.60 5.44 5.96
N GLY A 112 -7.69 6.78 5.98
CA GLY A 112 -8.79 7.55 6.53
C GLY A 112 -8.30 8.77 7.31
N SER A 113 -9.22 9.55 7.90
CA SER A 113 -8.85 10.64 8.80
C SER A 113 -8.05 10.10 9.97
N GLY A 114 -6.83 10.63 10.21
CA GLY A 114 -5.87 10.01 11.10
C GLY A 114 -5.41 8.64 10.58
N THR A 115 -4.82 8.62 9.37
CA THR A 115 -4.22 7.38 8.81
C THR A 115 -3.27 6.75 9.81
N VAL A 116 -3.43 5.45 10.07
CA VAL A 116 -2.60 4.69 11.00
C VAL A 116 -1.63 3.82 10.22
N ILE A 117 -0.34 3.92 10.55
CA ILE A 117 0.72 3.08 10.01
C ILE A 117 1.17 2.12 11.11
N ALA A 118 1.13 0.83 10.85
CA ALA A 118 1.50 -0.21 11.80
C ALA A 118 2.37 -1.28 11.14
N LYS A 119 3.35 -1.78 11.90
CA LYS A 119 4.20 -2.91 11.53
C LYS A 119 4.55 -3.69 12.79
N THR A 120 4.62 -5.01 12.70
CA THR A 120 5.00 -5.86 13.84
C THR A 120 6.38 -5.45 14.40
N GLY A 121 6.45 -5.25 15.71
CA GLY A 121 7.69 -4.81 16.38
C GLY A 121 8.00 -3.32 16.30
N HIS A 122 7.13 -2.51 15.69
CA HIS A 122 7.27 -1.05 15.63
C HIS A 122 6.15 -0.37 16.41
N THR A 123 6.46 0.80 16.98
CA THR A 123 5.43 1.70 17.52
C THR A 123 4.59 2.23 16.36
N PRO A 124 3.25 2.09 16.39
CA PRO A 124 2.40 2.63 15.34
C PRO A 124 2.50 4.15 15.24
N VAL A 125 2.39 4.63 14.04
CA VAL A 125 2.39 6.06 13.73
C VAL A 125 1.00 6.48 13.28
N ILE A 126 0.50 7.58 13.82
CA ILE A 126 -0.74 8.22 13.37
C ILE A 126 -0.35 9.48 12.61
N ASN A 127 -0.79 9.56 11.36
CA ASN A 127 -0.64 10.79 10.58
C ASN A 127 -1.81 11.74 10.89
N PRO A 128 -1.57 12.86 11.58
CA PRO A 128 -2.62 13.83 11.92
C PRO A 128 -2.96 14.78 10.77
N THR A 129 -2.19 14.74 9.67
CA THR A 129 -2.37 15.64 8.53
C THR A 129 -3.46 15.12 7.59
N GLY A 130 -4.01 16.01 6.79
CA GLY A 130 -5.02 15.67 5.81
C GLY A 130 -6.32 16.46 5.99
N ASN A 131 -7.10 16.53 4.94
CA ASN A 131 -8.41 17.16 4.95
C ASN A 131 -9.43 16.33 4.13
N ALA A 132 -10.72 16.67 4.26
CA ALA A 132 -11.81 15.96 3.58
C ALA A 132 -11.73 16.00 2.03
N ARG A 133 -10.96 16.93 1.45
CA ARG A 133 -10.77 17.05 -0.01
C ARG A 133 -9.98 15.89 -0.61
N LEU A 134 -9.22 15.17 0.23
CA LEU A 134 -8.50 13.96 -0.19
C LEU A 134 -9.40 12.73 -0.29
N ALA A 135 -10.65 12.82 0.12
CA ALA A 135 -11.66 11.79 -0.08
C ALA A 135 -12.18 11.77 -1.54
N THR A 136 -11.28 11.92 -2.51
CA THR A 136 -11.56 11.83 -3.94
C THR A 136 -11.06 10.51 -4.52
N GLY A 137 -11.73 10.04 -5.59
CA GLY A 137 -11.28 8.84 -6.30
C GLY A 137 -9.86 9.02 -6.85
N GLY A 138 -9.04 7.97 -6.73
CA GLY A 138 -7.66 7.97 -7.23
C GLY A 138 -6.58 8.33 -6.19
N THR A 139 -6.92 8.97 -5.07
CA THR A 139 -5.94 9.30 -4.01
C THR A 139 -5.25 8.06 -3.44
N GLY A 140 -5.97 6.95 -3.34
CA GLY A 140 -5.42 5.66 -2.92
C GLY A 140 -4.37 5.14 -3.91
N ASP A 141 -4.67 5.24 -5.21
CA ASP A 141 -3.76 4.78 -6.28
C ASP A 141 -2.45 5.59 -6.28
N VAL A 142 -2.55 6.91 -6.05
CA VAL A 142 -1.37 7.79 -5.93
C VAL A 142 -0.54 7.41 -4.70
N LEU A 143 -1.18 7.17 -3.55
CA LEU A 143 -0.49 6.72 -2.35
C LEU A 143 0.24 5.39 -2.59
N ALA A 144 -0.42 4.42 -3.21
CA ALA A 144 0.17 3.13 -3.52
C ALA A 144 1.36 3.27 -4.50
N GLY A 145 1.23 4.15 -5.51
CA GLY A 145 2.30 4.48 -6.45
C GLY A 145 3.51 5.13 -5.77
N LEU A 146 3.28 6.11 -4.88
CA LEU A 146 4.34 6.78 -4.12
C LEU A 146 5.08 5.81 -3.19
N LEU A 147 4.35 4.95 -2.48
CA LEU A 147 4.92 3.87 -1.67
C LEU A 147 5.83 2.98 -2.50
N GLY A 148 5.33 2.49 -3.64
CA GLY A 148 6.10 1.65 -4.56
C GLY A 148 7.37 2.35 -5.06
N ALA A 149 7.28 3.64 -5.40
CA ALA A 149 8.43 4.42 -5.87
C ALA A 149 9.49 4.56 -4.77
N ARG A 150 9.11 4.87 -3.51
CA ARG A 150 10.06 5.00 -2.40
C ARG A 150 10.71 3.65 -2.03
N MET A 151 9.95 2.57 -2.02
CA MET A 151 10.50 1.22 -1.81
C MET A 151 11.43 0.81 -2.95
N ALA A 152 11.14 1.15 -4.19
CA ALA A 152 12.02 0.90 -5.33
C ALA A 152 13.34 1.67 -5.25
N GLN A 153 13.36 2.82 -4.56
CA GLN A 153 14.56 3.61 -4.24
C GLN A 153 15.35 3.04 -3.05
N GLY A 154 14.94 1.93 -2.46
CA GLY A 154 15.62 1.26 -1.36
C GLY A 154 15.17 1.67 0.05
N MET A 155 14.11 2.48 0.17
CA MET A 155 13.54 2.82 1.47
C MET A 155 12.86 1.59 2.09
N ASP A 156 12.99 1.40 3.41
CA ASP A 156 12.26 0.36 4.16
C ASP A 156 10.74 0.58 4.04
N ASP A 157 9.98 -0.51 4.06
CA ASP A 157 8.52 -0.47 3.86
C ASP A 157 7.78 0.38 4.90
N PHE A 158 8.22 0.36 6.18
CA PHE A 158 7.63 1.18 7.23
C PHE A 158 8.02 2.65 7.10
N GLU A 159 9.28 2.93 6.79
CA GLU A 159 9.77 4.29 6.52
C GLU A 159 9.08 4.88 5.29
N ALA A 160 8.94 4.10 4.21
CA ALA A 160 8.23 4.51 3.01
C ALA A 160 6.77 4.87 3.32
N ALA A 161 6.09 4.08 4.18
CA ALA A 161 4.73 4.36 4.62
C ALA A 161 4.64 5.64 5.45
N CYS A 162 5.57 5.86 6.38
CA CYS A 162 5.64 7.07 7.19
C CYS A 162 5.94 8.32 6.34
N PHE A 163 6.74 8.19 5.28
CA PHE A 163 7.06 9.29 4.38
C PHE A 163 5.92 9.61 3.41
N ALA A 164 5.36 8.59 2.76
CA ALA A 164 4.35 8.77 1.72
C ALA A 164 3.04 9.36 2.25
N THR A 165 2.63 8.96 3.45
CA THR A 165 1.33 9.34 4.01
C THR A 165 1.23 10.86 4.29
N PRO A 166 2.19 11.53 4.97
CA PRO A 166 2.17 12.99 5.12
C PRO A 166 2.31 13.76 3.80
N SER A 167 3.14 13.25 2.88
CA SER A 167 3.38 13.89 1.58
C SER A 167 2.11 14.00 0.74
N MET A 168 1.19 13.05 0.89
CA MET A 168 -0.13 13.05 0.24
C MET A 168 -1.14 13.97 0.92
N LEU A 169 -0.89 14.36 2.18
CA LEU A 169 -1.90 14.91 3.07
C LEU A 169 -1.54 16.32 3.57
N SER A 170 -0.54 16.98 2.97
CA SER A 170 -0.19 18.35 3.33
C SER A 170 -1.41 19.29 3.20
N ASN A 171 -1.59 20.17 4.18
CA ASN A 171 -2.74 21.08 4.32
C ASN A 171 -2.79 22.22 3.27
N GLU A 172 -2.22 22.01 2.09
CA GLU A 172 -2.05 23.03 1.08
C GLU A 172 -3.29 23.15 0.17
N PRO A 173 -3.59 24.37 -0.37
CA PRO A 173 -4.75 24.59 -1.25
C PRO A 173 -4.75 23.69 -2.48
N GLN A 174 -5.93 23.49 -3.06
CA GLN A 174 -6.18 22.56 -4.19
C GLN A 174 -5.24 22.70 -5.39
N GLN A 175 -4.68 23.91 -5.61
CA GLN A 175 -3.68 24.19 -6.64
C GLN A 175 -2.35 23.47 -6.33
N GLN A 176 -1.91 23.50 -5.10
CA GLN A 176 -0.68 22.90 -4.61
C GLN A 176 -0.79 21.36 -4.55
N ALA A 177 -1.98 20.79 -4.28
CA ALA A 177 -2.20 19.35 -4.32
C ALA A 177 -2.06 18.81 -5.77
N THR A 178 -2.57 19.55 -6.76
CA THR A 178 -2.42 19.21 -8.19
C THR A 178 -0.96 19.37 -8.62
N GLU A 179 -0.30 20.47 -8.24
CA GLU A 179 1.12 20.68 -8.51
C GLU A 179 2.00 19.64 -7.81
N THR A 180 1.66 19.25 -6.57
CA THR A 180 2.37 18.18 -5.84
C THR A 180 2.19 16.83 -6.53
N LEU A 181 1.00 16.52 -7.02
CA LEU A 181 0.74 15.29 -7.79
C LEU A 181 1.50 15.29 -9.10
N GLU A 182 1.49 16.41 -9.84
CA GLU A 182 2.24 16.57 -11.08
C GLU A 182 3.75 16.51 -10.84
N GLN A 183 4.24 17.09 -9.75
CA GLN A 183 5.65 17.06 -9.37
C GLN A 183 6.09 15.66 -8.94
N LEU A 184 5.25 14.93 -8.17
CA LEU A 184 5.50 13.54 -7.80
C LEU A 184 5.48 12.63 -9.04
N CYS A 185 4.57 12.85 -9.99
CA CYS A 185 4.57 12.14 -11.27
C CYS A 185 5.86 12.41 -12.06
N LYS A 186 6.33 13.66 -12.10
CA LYS A 186 7.60 14.04 -12.76
C LYS A 186 8.81 13.41 -12.05
N GLU A 187 8.83 13.36 -10.71
CA GLU A 187 9.91 12.71 -9.95
C GLU A 187 9.95 11.19 -10.19
N VAL A 188 8.80 10.56 -10.41
CA VAL A 188 8.70 9.13 -10.76
C VAL A 188 9.12 8.88 -12.22
N GLU A 189 8.89 9.85 -13.11
CA GLU A 189 9.28 9.78 -14.52
C GLU A 189 10.77 10.08 -14.76
N THR A 190 11.47 10.68 -13.77
CA THR A 190 12.90 10.96 -13.90
C THR A 190 13.67 9.64 -13.94
N PRO A 191 14.41 9.33 -15.03
CA PRO A 191 15.18 8.09 -15.11
C PRO A 191 16.19 8.01 -13.96
N LEU A 192 16.29 6.86 -13.32
CA LEU A 192 17.35 6.54 -12.37
C LEU A 192 18.70 6.49 -13.12
N THR A 193 19.33 7.65 -13.34
CA THR A 193 20.62 7.76 -14.08
C THR A 193 21.83 7.56 -13.17
N HIS A 194 21.66 7.15 -11.93
CA HIS A 194 22.77 6.93 -11.00
C HIS A 194 22.68 5.60 -10.25
N PHE A 195 22.80 4.48 -10.98
CA PHE A 195 23.33 3.24 -10.43
C PHE A 195 24.35 2.68 -11.43
N GLN A 196 25.59 3.14 -11.29
CA GLN A 196 26.79 2.38 -11.69
C GLN A 196 27.26 1.58 -10.49
#